data_79fbd5bbab9d7b5dcec200554a91668d
#
_entry.id   79fbd5bbab9d7b5dcec200554a91668d
#
_cell.length_a   1.000
_cell.length_b   1.000
_cell.length_c   1.000
_cell.angle_alpha   90.00
_cell.angle_beta   90.00
_cell.angle_gamma   90.00
#
_symmetry.space_group_name_H-M   'P 1'
#
loop_
_entity.id
_entity.type
_entity.pdbx_description
1 polymer ?
#
loop_
_entity_poly.entity_id
_entity_poly.type
_entity_poly.pdbx_seq_one_letter_code
_entity_poly.pdbx_strand_id
1 'polypeptide(L)'
;MVAAALFFDAEAAALLALLKRMIYTWINKNSFVPQDEERCICKLQKGELTMTKLTLEEKQELIRMALAARERAYAPYSDFMVGAALRAEDGRIFTGCNVENAAFTPTSCAERTALFKAVAEGVTRFTDIAVVGARRGEVNKQITSPCGVCRQALFEFGGPELNVIMAKSPDDFIERSMDELLP
;
A
#
# COMPACT_ATOMS: atom_id res chain seq x y z
N MET A 1 -23.78 -39.02 -9.23
CA MET A 1 -23.03 -37.85 -9.81
C MET A 1 -22.24 -37.25 -8.68
N VAL A 2 -20.92 -37.40 -8.75
CA VAL A 2 -19.96 -37.23 -7.65
C VAL A 2 -19.52 -35.76 -7.58
N ALA A 3 -19.74 -35.10 -6.44
CA ALA A 3 -19.20 -33.82 -6.14
C ALA A 3 -17.70 -34.02 -5.75
N ALA A 4 -16.80 -33.61 -6.61
CA ALA A 4 -15.37 -33.53 -6.26
C ALA A 4 -15.15 -32.31 -5.38
N ALA A 5 -15.04 -32.54 -4.07
CA ALA A 5 -14.56 -31.57 -3.12
C ALA A 5 -13.06 -31.37 -3.39
N LEU A 6 -12.66 -30.17 -3.82
CA LEU A 6 -11.27 -29.74 -3.88
C LEU A 6 -10.76 -29.57 -2.45
N PHE A 7 -10.14 -30.62 -1.92
CA PHE A 7 -9.27 -30.50 -0.75
C PHE A 7 -8.02 -29.73 -1.20
N PHE A 8 -8.00 -28.45 -0.91
CA PHE A 8 -6.74 -27.70 -0.92
C PHE A 8 -5.96 -28.17 0.31
N ASP A 9 -4.93 -28.99 0.06
CA ASP A 9 -4.07 -29.55 1.06
C ASP A 9 -3.30 -28.43 1.80
N ALA A 10 -3.33 -28.47 3.13
CA ALA A 10 -2.61 -27.50 3.98
C ALA A 10 -1.10 -27.46 3.67
N GLU A 11 -0.53 -28.57 3.21
CA GLU A 11 0.85 -28.67 2.75
C GLU A 11 1.11 -27.87 1.48
N ALA A 12 0.16 -27.84 0.53
CA ALA A 12 0.27 -27.05 -0.70
C ALA A 12 0.24 -25.55 -0.39
N ALA A 13 -0.61 -25.13 0.55
CA ALA A 13 -0.67 -23.75 1.01
C ALA A 13 0.63 -23.31 1.73
N ALA A 14 1.18 -24.17 2.58
CA ALA A 14 2.46 -23.94 3.26
C ALA A 14 3.63 -23.86 2.26
N LEU A 15 3.65 -24.74 1.26
CA LEU A 15 4.67 -24.74 0.20
C LEU A 15 4.59 -23.47 -0.65
N LEU A 16 3.39 -23.03 -0.98
CA LEU A 16 3.16 -21.78 -1.73
C LEU A 16 3.61 -20.55 -0.93
N ALA A 17 3.35 -20.52 0.38
CA ALA A 17 3.83 -19.46 1.27
C ALA A 17 5.35 -19.44 1.36
N LEU A 18 5.99 -20.60 1.44
CA LEU A 18 7.46 -20.73 1.42
C LEU A 18 8.06 -20.29 0.09
N LEU A 19 7.45 -20.65 -1.04
CA LEU A 19 7.87 -20.23 -2.37
C LEU A 19 7.74 -18.70 -2.55
N LYS A 20 6.60 -18.11 -2.14
CA LYS A 20 6.40 -16.65 -2.14
C LYS A 20 7.50 -15.96 -1.32
N ARG A 21 7.81 -16.48 -0.13
CA ARG A 21 8.85 -15.94 0.75
C ARG A 21 10.26 -16.07 0.16
N MET A 22 10.56 -17.20 -0.50
CA MET A 22 11.84 -17.41 -1.19
C MET A 22 11.99 -16.48 -2.39
N ILE A 23 10.94 -16.31 -3.20
CA ILE A 23 10.93 -15.41 -4.36
C ILE A 23 11.12 -13.96 -3.89
N TYR A 24 10.41 -13.54 -2.85
CA TYR A 24 10.55 -12.22 -2.25
C TYR A 24 11.99 -11.97 -1.73
N THR A 25 12.56 -12.97 -1.05
CA THR A 25 13.94 -12.88 -0.55
C THR A 25 14.96 -12.87 -1.71
N TRP A 26 14.70 -13.62 -2.79
CA TRP A 26 15.55 -13.64 -3.97
C TRP A 26 15.51 -12.33 -4.75
N ILE A 27 14.29 -11.75 -4.92
CA ILE A 27 14.11 -10.45 -5.55
C ILE A 27 14.85 -9.37 -4.75
N ASN A 28 14.68 -9.34 -3.42
CA ASN A 28 15.37 -8.38 -2.57
C ASN A 28 16.90 -8.52 -2.56
N LYS A 29 17.43 -9.75 -2.75
CA LYS A 29 18.88 -9.98 -2.84
C LYS A 29 19.47 -9.61 -4.21
N ASN A 30 18.67 -9.65 -5.28
CA ASN A 30 19.14 -9.44 -6.64
C ASN A 30 18.64 -8.12 -7.27
N SER A 31 17.76 -7.36 -6.59
CA SER A 31 17.42 -6.01 -7.01
C SER A 31 18.64 -5.10 -6.79
N PHE A 32 18.95 -4.28 -7.79
CA PHE A 32 20.02 -3.28 -7.74
C PHE A 32 19.61 -2.08 -6.86
N VAL A 33 19.21 -2.36 -5.62
CA VAL A 33 18.99 -1.36 -4.57
C VAL A 33 20.26 -1.33 -3.75
N PRO A 34 20.92 -0.19 -3.53
CA PRO A 34 22.07 -0.10 -2.66
C PRO A 34 21.67 -0.62 -1.27
N GLN A 35 22.26 -1.74 -0.88
CA GLN A 35 22.04 -2.33 0.43
C GLN A 35 22.92 -1.56 1.41
N ASP A 36 22.33 -0.63 2.14
CA ASP A 36 22.91 -0.13 3.39
C ASP A 36 22.77 -1.22 4.46
N GLU A 37 23.40 -2.38 4.20
CA GLU A 37 23.36 -3.56 5.09
C GLU A 37 23.95 -3.28 6.47
N GLU A 38 24.88 -2.35 6.60
CA GLU A 38 25.52 -2.04 7.90
C GLU A 38 24.59 -1.35 8.90
N ARG A 39 23.52 -0.70 8.47
CA ARG A 39 22.55 -0.05 9.37
C ARG A 39 21.50 -1.01 9.94
N CYS A 40 21.23 -2.09 9.24
CA CYS A 40 20.22 -3.08 9.67
C CYS A 40 20.76 -4.06 10.70
N ILE A 41 22.05 -4.42 10.65
CA ILE A 41 22.67 -5.41 11.53
C ILE A 41 22.85 -4.87 12.97
N CYS A 42 23.03 -3.56 13.14
CA CYS A 42 23.27 -2.97 14.47
C CYS A 42 22.00 -2.90 15.36
N LYS A 43 20.80 -3.11 14.82
CA LYS A 43 19.54 -3.10 15.58
C LYS A 43 19.00 -4.49 15.93
N LEU A 44 19.57 -5.55 15.37
CA LEU A 44 19.17 -6.95 15.67
C LEU A 44 19.63 -7.48 17.03
N GLN A 45 20.39 -6.72 17.80
CA GLN A 45 20.94 -7.19 19.09
C GLN A 45 20.17 -6.79 20.34
N LYS A 46 19.06 -6.04 20.27
CA LYS A 46 18.20 -5.80 21.45
C LYS A 46 16.74 -5.57 21.05
N GLY A 47 15.93 -6.57 21.29
CA GLY A 47 14.51 -6.42 21.56
C GLY A 47 13.62 -6.28 20.32
N GLU A 48 12.69 -7.19 20.22
CA GLU A 48 11.43 -7.16 19.48
C GLU A 48 11.14 -5.82 18.78
N LEU A 49 11.38 -5.75 17.47
CA LEU A 49 10.76 -4.75 16.61
C LEU A 49 9.30 -5.18 16.44
N THR A 50 8.50 -5.00 17.47
CA THR A 50 7.05 -4.97 17.33
C THR A 50 6.74 -3.80 16.42
N MET A 51 6.39 -4.05 15.18
CA MET A 51 5.73 -3.07 14.32
C MET A 51 4.52 -2.59 15.11
N THR A 52 4.65 -1.47 15.80
CA THR A 52 3.54 -0.89 16.56
C THR A 52 2.49 -0.48 15.55
N LYS A 53 1.36 -1.21 15.54
CA LYS A 53 0.20 -0.82 14.74
C LYS A 53 -0.16 0.62 15.08
N LEU A 54 -0.52 1.39 14.06
CA LEU A 54 -0.99 2.75 14.24
C LEU A 54 -2.13 2.80 15.27
N THR A 55 -2.10 3.79 16.14
CA THR A 55 -3.23 4.14 17.00
C THR A 55 -4.41 4.62 16.14
N LEU A 56 -5.59 4.64 16.71
CA LEU A 56 -6.77 5.16 16.00
C LEU A 56 -6.56 6.60 15.54
N GLU A 57 -5.96 7.43 16.38
CA GLU A 57 -5.67 8.85 16.09
C GLU A 57 -4.69 8.99 14.91
N GLU A 58 -3.63 8.19 14.87
CA GLU A 58 -2.67 8.18 13.78
C GLU A 58 -3.30 7.73 12.45
N LYS A 59 -4.19 6.74 12.48
CA LYS A 59 -4.95 6.30 11.30
C LYS A 59 -5.87 7.41 10.79
N GLN A 60 -6.60 8.05 11.69
CA GLN A 60 -7.48 9.16 11.37
C GLN A 60 -6.69 10.33 10.74
N GLU A 61 -5.51 10.63 11.27
CA GLU A 61 -4.65 11.67 10.70
C GLU A 61 -4.16 11.30 9.30
N LEU A 62 -3.72 10.04 9.10
CA LEU A 62 -3.32 9.55 7.78
C LEU A 62 -4.48 9.65 6.76
N ILE A 63 -5.72 9.35 7.19
CA ILE A 63 -6.92 9.50 6.36
C ILE A 63 -7.18 10.98 6.04
N ARG A 64 -7.04 11.90 7.01
CA ARG A 64 -7.20 13.35 6.75
C ARG A 64 -6.19 13.85 5.72
N MET A 65 -4.95 13.38 5.80
CA MET A 65 -3.92 13.72 4.81
C MET A 65 -4.27 13.19 3.41
N ALA A 66 -4.81 11.97 3.31
CA ALA A 66 -5.29 11.42 2.05
C ALA A 66 -6.48 12.23 1.49
N LEU A 67 -7.44 12.65 2.33
CA LEU A 67 -8.55 13.52 1.94
C LEU A 67 -8.05 14.87 1.41
N ALA A 68 -7.09 15.49 2.08
CA ALA A 68 -6.48 16.74 1.61
C ALA A 68 -5.75 16.58 0.28
N ALA A 69 -5.07 15.43 0.09
CA ALA A 69 -4.40 15.12 -1.18
C ALA A 69 -5.41 14.93 -2.33
N ARG A 70 -6.58 14.30 -2.07
CA ARG A 70 -7.65 14.09 -3.04
C ARG A 70 -8.07 15.40 -3.72
N GLU A 71 -8.14 16.50 -2.98
CA GLU A 71 -8.59 17.80 -3.51
C GLU A 71 -7.66 18.37 -4.60
N ARG A 72 -6.45 17.83 -4.73
CA ARG A 72 -5.47 18.20 -5.76
C ARG A 72 -5.50 17.28 -6.99
N ALA A 73 -6.41 16.30 -7.03
CA ALA A 73 -6.49 15.32 -8.11
C ALA A 73 -6.76 15.99 -9.47
N TYR A 74 -6.01 15.57 -10.48
CA TYR A 74 -6.26 15.93 -11.85
C TYR A 74 -7.02 14.81 -12.55
N ALA A 75 -8.35 14.91 -12.53
CA ALA A 75 -9.27 13.89 -13.04
C ALA A 75 -10.29 14.48 -14.02
N PRO A 76 -9.86 14.99 -15.20
CA PRO A 76 -10.75 15.65 -16.15
C PRO A 76 -11.63 14.67 -16.95
N TYR A 77 -11.30 13.38 -16.97
CA TYR A 77 -12.00 12.38 -17.78
C TYR A 77 -13.02 11.59 -16.97
N SER A 78 -12.61 11.09 -15.80
CA SER A 78 -13.49 10.27 -14.95
C SER A 78 -14.31 11.09 -13.96
N ASP A 79 -13.83 12.29 -13.64
CA ASP A 79 -14.31 13.12 -12.52
C ASP A 79 -14.23 12.44 -11.16
N PHE A 80 -13.46 11.33 -11.08
CA PHE A 80 -13.25 10.58 -9.85
C PHE A 80 -11.89 10.92 -9.23
N MET A 81 -11.93 11.61 -8.11
CA MET A 81 -10.77 12.13 -7.41
C MET A 81 -10.33 11.13 -6.32
N VAL A 82 -9.07 10.74 -6.35
CA VAL A 82 -8.47 9.82 -5.37
C VAL A 82 -7.31 10.52 -4.69
N GLY A 83 -7.21 10.32 -3.38
CA GLY A 83 -6.07 10.74 -2.58
C GLY A 83 -5.48 9.57 -1.81
N ALA A 84 -4.17 9.60 -1.62
CA ALA A 84 -3.44 8.63 -0.83
C ALA A 84 -2.45 9.32 0.10
N ALA A 85 -2.23 8.71 1.28
CA ALA A 85 -1.18 9.06 2.22
C ALA A 85 -0.41 7.80 2.61
N LEU A 86 0.87 7.73 2.26
CA LEU A 86 1.76 6.60 2.45
C LEU A 86 2.73 6.91 3.59
N ARG A 87 2.76 6.07 4.61
CA ARG A 87 3.64 6.20 5.77
C ARG A 87 4.86 5.32 5.62
N ALA A 88 6.02 5.92 5.76
CA ALA A 88 7.29 5.22 5.78
C ALA A 88 7.60 4.61 7.16
N GLU A 89 8.49 3.64 7.20
CA GLU A 89 8.97 2.99 8.43
C GLU A 89 9.61 3.99 9.40
N ASP A 90 10.21 5.07 8.90
CA ASP A 90 10.81 6.14 9.69
C ASP A 90 9.80 7.20 10.18
N GLY A 91 8.51 7.01 9.87
CA GLY A 91 7.40 7.87 10.28
C GLY A 91 7.08 9.02 9.32
N ARG A 92 7.88 9.26 8.27
CA ARG A 92 7.55 10.26 7.24
C ARG A 92 6.30 9.86 6.47
N ILE A 93 5.52 10.85 6.04
CA ILE A 93 4.30 10.65 5.28
C ILE A 93 4.39 11.33 3.93
N PHE A 94 4.05 10.58 2.88
CA PHE A 94 4.06 11.04 1.49
C PHE A 94 2.64 10.98 0.94
N THR A 95 2.15 12.13 0.49
CA THR A 95 0.80 12.23 -0.09
C THR A 95 0.86 12.24 -1.60
N GLY A 96 -0.18 11.66 -2.22
CA GLY A 96 -0.38 11.65 -3.67
C GLY A 96 -1.85 11.76 -4.04
N CYS A 97 -2.11 12.17 -5.26
CA CYS A 97 -3.43 12.17 -5.87
C CYS A 97 -3.37 11.52 -7.25
N ASN A 98 -4.51 11.10 -7.80
CA ASN A 98 -4.53 10.61 -9.18
C ASN A 98 -4.32 11.75 -10.18
N VAL A 99 -3.56 11.42 -11.22
CA VAL A 99 -3.27 12.31 -12.35
C VAL A 99 -3.62 11.58 -13.62
N GLU A 100 -4.72 11.98 -14.25
CA GLU A 100 -5.19 11.37 -15.48
C GLU A 100 -4.50 11.95 -16.72
N ASN A 101 -4.50 11.18 -17.77
CA ASN A 101 -4.00 11.56 -19.08
C ASN A 101 -4.96 11.04 -20.16
N ALA A 102 -5.05 11.74 -21.30
CA ALA A 102 -5.84 11.30 -22.44
C ALA A 102 -5.42 9.90 -22.95
N ALA A 103 -4.12 9.57 -22.86
CA ALA A 103 -3.61 8.22 -23.02
C ALA A 103 -3.68 7.50 -21.68
N PHE A 104 -4.28 6.31 -21.64
CA PHE A 104 -4.51 5.58 -20.39
C PHE A 104 -3.20 5.18 -19.67
N THR A 105 -2.19 4.75 -20.41
CA THR A 105 -0.91 4.25 -19.86
C THR A 105 -0.18 5.26 -18.96
N PRO A 106 -0.08 6.59 -19.29
CA PRO A 106 0.57 7.58 -18.43
C PRO A 106 -0.24 7.95 -17.19
N THR A 107 -1.52 7.58 -17.12
CA THR A 107 -2.37 7.85 -15.96
C THR A 107 -1.77 7.24 -14.70
N SER A 108 -1.60 8.04 -13.64
CA SER A 108 -1.11 7.59 -12.35
C SER A 108 -2.20 7.62 -11.29
N CYS A 109 -2.35 6.51 -10.56
CA CYS A 109 -3.20 6.47 -9.37
C CYS A 109 -2.53 7.21 -8.20
N ALA A 110 -3.33 7.65 -7.24
CA ALA A 110 -2.87 8.40 -6.07
C ALA A 110 -1.79 7.66 -5.28
N GLU A 111 -1.94 6.35 -5.12
CA GLU A 111 -1.02 5.48 -4.40
C GLU A 111 0.36 5.46 -5.06
N ARG A 112 0.41 5.34 -6.40
CA ARG A 112 1.69 5.36 -7.13
C ARG A 112 2.32 6.75 -7.13
N THR A 113 1.52 7.81 -7.17
CA THR A 113 2.02 9.18 -7.05
C THR A 113 2.69 9.39 -5.68
N ALA A 114 2.08 8.92 -4.59
CA ALA A 114 2.68 8.97 -3.26
C ALA A 114 3.96 8.12 -3.17
N LEU A 115 3.91 6.89 -3.69
CA LEU A 115 5.03 5.95 -3.70
C LEU A 115 6.23 6.49 -4.48
N PHE A 116 6.03 6.96 -5.70
CA PHE A 116 7.11 7.46 -6.55
C PHE A 116 7.76 8.73 -5.99
N LYS A 117 6.95 9.60 -5.37
CA LYS A 117 7.47 10.75 -4.62
C LYS A 117 8.38 10.29 -3.49
N ALA A 118 7.94 9.33 -2.68
CA ALA A 118 8.73 8.80 -1.56
C ALA A 118 10.04 8.17 -2.04
N VAL A 119 9.98 7.35 -3.09
CA VAL A 119 11.17 6.70 -3.66
C VAL A 119 12.13 7.73 -4.26
N ALA A 120 11.63 8.79 -4.91
CA ALA A 120 12.44 9.88 -5.43
C ALA A 120 13.16 10.68 -4.30
N GLU A 121 12.61 10.66 -3.08
CA GLU A 121 13.23 11.22 -1.88
C GLU A 121 14.10 10.19 -1.10
N GLY A 122 14.38 9.03 -1.68
CA GLY A 122 15.25 8.00 -1.12
C GLY A 122 14.59 7.10 -0.08
N VAL A 123 13.24 7.08 0.00
CA VAL A 123 12.49 6.25 0.95
C VAL A 123 11.90 5.04 0.24
N THR A 124 12.25 3.84 0.73
CA THR A 124 11.91 2.58 0.07
C THR A 124 11.20 1.57 0.98
N ARG A 125 10.86 1.94 2.23
CA ARG A 125 10.18 1.05 3.18
C ARG A 125 8.95 1.73 3.76
N PHE A 126 7.81 1.04 3.68
CA PHE A 126 6.52 1.57 4.08
C PHE A 126 5.75 0.59 4.94
N THR A 127 4.96 1.13 5.88
CA THR A 127 4.18 0.35 6.85
C THR A 127 2.67 0.46 6.64
N ASP A 128 2.19 1.64 6.23
CA ASP A 128 0.77 1.92 6.13
C ASP A 128 0.48 2.83 4.92
N ILE A 129 -0.70 2.64 4.32
CA ILE A 129 -1.24 3.56 3.32
C ILE A 129 -2.72 3.79 3.56
N ALA A 130 -3.15 5.06 3.57
CA ALA A 130 -4.56 5.42 3.53
C ALA A 130 -4.96 5.84 2.11
N VAL A 131 -6.12 5.35 1.65
CA VAL A 131 -6.69 5.64 0.32
C VAL A 131 -8.14 6.08 0.47
N VAL A 132 -8.49 7.18 -0.21
CA VAL A 132 -9.83 7.74 -0.25
C VAL A 132 -10.20 8.15 -1.67
N GLY A 133 -11.48 8.05 -2.05
CA GLY A 133 -11.90 8.44 -3.40
C GLY A 133 -13.39 8.75 -3.48
N ALA A 134 -13.73 9.78 -4.26
CA ALA A 134 -15.09 10.13 -4.63
C ALA A 134 -15.12 10.97 -5.91
N ARG A 135 -16.29 11.16 -6.49
CA ARG A 135 -16.49 12.15 -7.55
C ARG A 135 -16.24 13.56 -7.02
N ARG A 136 -15.84 14.45 -7.91
CA ARG A 136 -15.60 15.86 -7.58
C ARG A 136 -16.82 16.49 -6.90
N GLY A 137 -16.58 17.16 -5.77
CA GLY A 137 -17.64 17.82 -4.99
C GLY A 137 -18.53 16.86 -4.19
N GLU A 138 -18.30 15.54 -4.26
CA GLU A 138 -19.04 14.56 -3.48
C GLU A 138 -18.27 14.10 -2.24
N VAL A 139 -19.02 13.74 -1.20
CA VAL A 139 -18.46 13.00 -0.05
C VAL A 139 -18.18 11.55 -0.44
N ASN A 140 -17.19 10.93 0.20
CA ASN A 140 -16.87 9.53 -0.04
C ASN A 140 -17.97 8.62 0.52
N LYS A 141 -18.79 8.05 -0.37
CA LYS A 141 -19.88 7.14 0.01
C LYS A 141 -19.49 5.68 -0.06
N GLN A 142 -18.42 5.37 -0.78
CA GLN A 142 -17.94 4.02 -1.03
C GLN A 142 -16.48 3.87 -0.66
N ILE A 143 -16.09 2.66 -0.30
CA ILE A 143 -14.69 2.30 -0.09
C ILE A 143 -13.97 2.29 -1.44
N THR A 144 -12.85 2.99 -1.51
CA THR A 144 -11.96 2.99 -2.67
C THR A 144 -10.75 2.10 -2.36
N SER A 145 -10.60 1.03 -3.12
CA SER A 145 -9.49 0.08 -2.98
C SER A 145 -8.40 0.36 -4.01
N PRO A 146 -7.12 0.14 -3.68
CA PRO A 146 -6.03 0.17 -4.66
C PRO A 146 -6.29 -0.78 -5.83
N CYS A 147 -6.05 -0.34 -7.05
CA CYS A 147 -6.12 -1.20 -8.24
C CYS A 147 -4.98 -2.23 -8.25
N GLY A 148 -5.10 -3.27 -9.08
CA GLY A 148 -4.10 -4.35 -9.14
C GLY A 148 -2.67 -3.87 -9.40
N VAL A 149 -2.49 -2.87 -10.27
CA VAL A 149 -1.17 -2.26 -10.54
C VAL A 149 -0.61 -1.57 -9.30
N CYS A 150 -1.46 -0.85 -8.55
CA CYS A 150 -1.04 -0.19 -7.31
C CYS A 150 -0.69 -1.21 -6.22
N ARG A 151 -1.46 -2.29 -6.11
CA ARG A 151 -1.16 -3.37 -5.15
C ARG A 151 0.20 -3.98 -5.42
N GLN A 152 0.50 -4.31 -6.68
CA GLN A 152 1.80 -4.85 -7.07
C GLN A 152 2.94 -3.87 -6.78
N ALA A 153 2.77 -2.58 -7.12
CA ALA A 153 3.79 -1.57 -6.86
C ALA A 153 4.03 -1.35 -5.36
N LEU A 154 2.98 -1.34 -4.55
CA LEU A 154 3.07 -1.19 -3.09
C LEU A 154 3.67 -2.44 -2.42
N PHE A 155 3.36 -3.64 -2.94
CA PHE A 155 3.89 -4.90 -2.42
C PHE A 155 5.43 -4.95 -2.51
N GLU A 156 6.02 -4.41 -3.56
CA GLU A 156 7.48 -4.37 -3.76
C GLU A 156 8.21 -3.65 -2.61
N PHE A 157 7.61 -2.60 -2.07
CA PHE A 157 8.25 -1.73 -1.06
C PHE A 157 7.73 -1.93 0.36
N GLY A 158 6.50 -2.39 0.53
CA GLY A 158 5.86 -2.59 1.83
C GLY A 158 5.72 -4.06 2.23
N GLY A 159 5.83 -4.97 1.25
CA GLY A 159 5.66 -6.40 1.49
C GLY A 159 4.23 -6.81 1.84
N PRO A 160 4.03 -8.07 2.27
CA PRO A 160 2.73 -8.63 2.59
C PRO A 160 2.04 -7.96 3.79
N GLU A 161 2.83 -7.43 4.71
CA GLU A 161 2.36 -6.85 5.97
C GLU A 161 1.96 -5.37 5.85
N LEU A 162 2.15 -4.73 4.67
CA LEU A 162 1.73 -3.34 4.47
C LEU A 162 0.24 -3.20 4.77
N ASN A 163 -0.09 -2.35 5.74
CA ASN A 163 -1.46 -2.08 6.13
C ASN A 163 -2.12 -1.10 5.16
N VAL A 164 -3.23 -1.49 4.56
CA VAL A 164 -4.00 -0.69 3.61
C VAL A 164 -5.30 -0.24 4.26
N ILE A 165 -5.39 1.04 4.56
CA ILE A 165 -6.56 1.70 5.14
C ILE A 165 -7.39 2.28 4.00
N MET A 166 -8.57 1.74 3.78
CA MET A 166 -9.50 2.20 2.75
C MET A 166 -10.65 2.93 3.44
N ALA A 167 -10.76 4.24 3.22
CA ALA A 167 -11.63 5.08 4.03
C ALA A 167 -12.66 5.85 3.22
N LYS A 168 -13.82 6.07 3.85
CA LYS A 168 -14.82 7.08 3.46
C LYS A 168 -14.61 8.36 4.25
N SER A 169 -14.31 8.22 5.54
CA SER A 169 -14.03 9.33 6.46
C SER A 169 -13.02 8.87 7.52
N PRO A 170 -12.49 9.76 8.37
CA PRO A 170 -11.64 9.38 9.49
C PRO A 170 -12.27 8.37 10.45
N ASP A 171 -13.61 8.34 10.52
CA ASP A 171 -14.36 7.48 11.44
C ASP A 171 -15.02 6.27 10.74
N ASP A 172 -14.97 6.19 9.40
CA ASP A 172 -15.56 5.10 8.60
C ASP A 172 -14.51 4.57 7.61
N PHE A 173 -13.80 3.52 8.01
CA PHE A 173 -12.75 2.89 7.21
C PHE A 173 -12.65 1.38 7.49
N ILE A 174 -12.02 0.67 6.58
CA ILE A 174 -11.63 -0.73 6.73
C ILE A 174 -10.12 -0.88 6.52
N GLU A 175 -9.55 -1.90 7.12
CA GLU A 175 -8.12 -2.22 6.99
C GLU A 175 -7.97 -3.63 6.40
N ARG A 176 -6.95 -3.80 5.57
CA ARG A 176 -6.49 -5.09 5.05
C ARG A 176 -4.98 -5.08 4.93
N SER A 177 -4.36 -6.22 5.12
CA SER A 177 -2.96 -6.39 4.74
C SER A 177 -2.83 -6.44 3.22
N MET A 178 -1.63 -6.14 2.73
CA MET A 178 -1.38 -6.26 1.29
C MET A 178 -1.49 -7.72 0.82
N ASP A 179 -1.16 -8.70 1.66
CA ASP A 179 -1.32 -10.12 1.35
C ASP A 179 -2.80 -10.54 1.15
N GLU A 180 -3.73 -9.91 1.91
CA GLU A 180 -5.17 -10.11 1.70
C GLU A 180 -5.68 -9.49 0.39
N LEU A 181 -5.03 -8.45 -0.11
CA LEU A 181 -5.43 -7.71 -1.31
C LEU A 181 -4.75 -8.20 -2.60
N LEU A 182 -3.63 -8.88 -2.48
CA LEU A 182 -2.83 -9.43 -3.57
C LEU A 182 -2.50 -10.90 -3.28
N PRO A 183 -3.50 -11.80 -3.34
CA PRO A 183 -3.33 -13.23 -3.07
C PRO A 183 -2.52 -13.95 -4.14
#